data_3a6c6cf6b2dc0a66adde737c5f017354
#
_entry.id   3a6c6cf6b2dc0a66adde737c5f017354
#
_cell.length_a   1.000
_cell.length_b   1.000
_cell.length_c   1.000
_cell.angle_alpha   90.00
_cell.angle_beta   90.00
_cell.angle_gamma   90.00
#
_symmetry.space_group_name_H-M   'P 1'
#
loop_
_entity.id
_entity.type
_entity.pdbx_description
1 polymer ?
#
loop_
_entity_poly.entity_id
_entity_poly.type
_entity_poly.pdbx_seq_one_letter_code
_entity_poly.pdbx_strand_id
1 'polypeptide(L)'
;MRYLWMGMLSAFLGGAAGFVHGEAAGTNKAFFLPKSPVAAAYVLGRLSNPELIAAPRGEFVYAALLQRAGLARKYRVEALNGLAKLRQTDVLTELLAGLTELDTKGATAEPVLHDLAPLLLQSDGEALKAKSATLAQLARAAKVPFTRQLAYAALLTVEGADGPTWQQTSAHPGQFADLVSGIALLRDPHQRAAFHPQLAALLQTAASPEVRRAAIRSSVTLPGSEVEVFNTLAGLIRSGTERAPAIAALQKIPRSFWSRDQLEPLATSLVAYLQTVPVEQRTAPEALSAFQLATDLTALLPTETAVTFGRTLRSLGVSVFVIRTIPEQMLYDQSLIVVPVGKPVELVLINDDAMPHNLVITAPGALEEIGSAAERLPPTPDAQGRLYVPHSPLVLHATRLVEFGQQARLSFTTPDAPGDYPFVCTFPGHWRRMNGTLAVVDDVDAYLASHAAQKTPQITEWKIEELTPALTKLDSGRDWRRGQELFTQLSCASCHRIGNEGVAFGPDLTAVFAQFQNDPRAVLRQILEPSLVISNAYRAFDFELADGEEISGLIVKDDGQSLTVQSGASAALTHTFAKAQIRTQQPQRSSLMPVGLLNQSSAEDILDLLAFIRTGGTPAEHSHPR
;
A
#
# COMPACT_ATOMS: atom_id res chain seq x y z
N MET A 1 -44.26 11.55 55.14
CA MET A 1 -43.81 11.15 56.50
C MET A 1 -42.28 11.20 56.43
N ARG A 2 -41.68 12.31 56.93
CA ARG A 2 -41.20 12.52 58.33
C ARG A 2 -40.11 11.49 58.64
N TYR A 3 -38.83 11.78 58.99
CA TYR A 3 -38.14 12.91 59.63
C TYR A 3 -36.63 12.74 59.35
N LEU A 4 -35.82 13.72 58.97
CA LEU A 4 -35.11 14.74 59.81
C LEU A 4 -34.28 14.14 60.97
N TRP A 5 -32.99 14.40 60.98
CA TRP A 5 -32.21 15.41 61.71
C TRP A 5 -30.73 14.97 61.85
N MET A 6 -29.83 15.84 61.49
CA MET A 6 -28.86 16.67 62.24
C MET A 6 -27.72 15.85 62.85
N GLY A 7 -26.51 16.13 62.67
CA GLY A 7 -25.71 17.36 62.57
C GLY A 7 -24.65 17.34 63.66
N MET A 8 -23.39 17.57 63.34
CA MET A 8 -22.52 18.49 64.09
C MET A 8 -21.07 18.49 63.57
N LEU A 9 -20.60 19.69 63.39
CA LEU A 9 -19.23 20.13 63.22
C LEU A 9 -18.33 19.68 64.37
N SER A 10 -17.06 19.39 64.07
CA SER A 10 -15.95 19.98 64.82
C SER A 10 -14.66 19.90 64.00
N ALA A 11 -13.91 20.99 64.07
CA ALA A 11 -12.76 21.37 63.29
C ALA A 11 -11.41 20.98 63.97
N PHE A 12 -10.34 21.15 63.15
CA PHE A 12 -8.92 21.37 63.47
C PHE A 12 -8.02 20.17 63.79
N LEU A 13 -7.04 19.88 62.95
CA LEU A 13 -5.66 20.37 63.04
C LEU A 13 -4.82 19.68 61.96
N GLY A 14 -3.91 20.47 61.38
CA GLY A 14 -3.08 20.12 60.27
C GLY A 14 -2.00 19.05 60.57
N GLY A 15 -1.60 18.39 59.52
CA GLY A 15 -0.44 17.52 59.49
C GLY A 15 -0.06 17.33 58.03
N ALA A 16 1.05 17.97 57.62
CA ALA A 16 1.69 17.68 56.33
C ALA A 16 2.15 16.22 56.33
N ALA A 17 1.57 15.39 55.44
CA ALA A 17 2.08 14.07 55.17
C ALA A 17 2.31 13.96 53.65
N GLY A 18 3.57 13.67 53.31
CA GLY A 18 4.05 13.55 51.96
C GLY A 18 3.29 12.55 51.13
N PHE A 19 3.06 12.90 49.87
CA PHE A 19 2.61 11.97 48.84
C PHE A 19 3.71 10.94 48.61
N VAL A 20 3.57 9.81 49.23
CA VAL A 20 4.25 8.57 48.81
C VAL A 20 3.58 8.15 47.53
N HIS A 21 4.27 8.21 46.41
CA HIS A 21 3.90 7.51 45.20
C HIS A 21 3.82 6.01 45.52
N GLY A 22 2.61 5.52 45.62
CA GLY A 22 2.38 4.09 45.67
C GLY A 22 2.74 3.52 44.29
N GLU A 23 3.90 2.90 44.20
CA GLU A 23 4.15 1.92 43.16
C GLU A 23 3.02 0.91 43.20
N ALA A 24 2.26 0.84 42.10
CA ALA A 24 1.32 -0.24 41.86
C ALA A 24 2.14 -1.55 41.88
N ALA A 25 2.11 -2.25 43.00
CA ALA A 25 2.62 -3.60 43.11
C ALA A 25 1.88 -4.45 42.10
N GLY A 26 2.46 -4.65 40.92
CA GLY A 26 2.05 -5.63 39.95
C GLY A 26 2.03 -6.97 40.67
N THR A 27 0.83 -7.52 40.85
CA THR A 27 0.67 -8.90 41.32
C THR A 27 1.34 -9.81 40.31
N ASN A 28 2.57 -10.20 40.60
CA ASN A 28 3.32 -11.18 39.83
C ASN A 28 2.61 -12.53 40.05
N LYS A 29 1.47 -12.75 39.34
CA LYS A 29 0.85 -14.07 39.27
C LYS A 29 1.88 -14.98 38.65
N ALA A 30 2.40 -15.93 39.45
CA ALA A 30 3.34 -16.92 38.96
C ALA A 30 2.73 -17.58 37.73
N PHE A 31 3.39 -17.37 36.56
CA PHE A 31 2.94 -17.96 35.30
C PHE A 31 3.13 -19.46 35.39
N PHE A 32 2.04 -20.19 35.54
CA PHE A 32 2.06 -21.65 35.62
C PHE A 32 1.63 -22.24 34.28
N LEU A 33 2.49 -23.01 33.66
CA LEU A 33 2.19 -23.74 32.44
C LEU A 33 2.15 -25.25 32.74
N PRO A 34 1.04 -25.96 32.42
CA PRO A 34 0.95 -27.40 32.59
C PRO A 34 2.00 -28.12 31.75
N LYS A 35 2.48 -29.29 32.28
CA LYS A 35 3.43 -30.16 31.53
C LYS A 35 2.76 -30.89 30.35
N SER A 36 1.44 -31.06 30.36
CA SER A 36 0.71 -31.68 29.26
C SER A 36 0.64 -30.74 28.06
N PRO A 37 1.04 -31.16 26.84
CA PRO A 37 0.98 -30.33 25.62
C PRO A 37 -0.41 -29.74 25.35
N VAL A 38 -1.46 -30.56 25.54
CA VAL A 38 -2.86 -30.13 25.29
C VAL A 38 -3.29 -29.06 26.29
N ALA A 39 -2.97 -29.24 27.58
CA ALA A 39 -3.31 -28.28 28.62
C ALA A 39 -2.48 -26.98 28.47
N ALA A 40 -1.21 -27.08 28.10
CA ALA A 40 -0.35 -25.94 27.81
C ALA A 40 -0.89 -25.14 26.61
N ALA A 41 -1.24 -25.80 25.51
CA ALA A 41 -1.81 -25.18 24.33
C ALA A 41 -3.14 -24.46 24.65
N TYR A 42 -3.99 -25.04 25.49
CA TYR A 42 -5.23 -24.41 25.93
C TYR A 42 -4.97 -23.13 26.73
N VAL A 43 -4.03 -23.16 27.68
CA VAL A 43 -3.68 -21.96 28.48
C VAL A 43 -3.09 -20.88 27.58
N LEU A 44 -2.11 -21.23 26.75
CA LEU A 44 -1.45 -20.29 25.84
C LEU A 44 -2.41 -19.74 24.80
N GLY A 45 -3.37 -20.55 24.34
CA GLY A 45 -4.40 -20.11 23.39
C GLY A 45 -5.30 -18.98 23.90
N ARG A 46 -5.43 -18.83 25.22
CA ARG A 46 -6.25 -17.78 25.85
C ARG A 46 -5.50 -16.48 26.13
N LEU A 47 -4.18 -16.50 26.04
CA LEU A 47 -3.38 -15.29 26.21
C LEU A 47 -3.56 -14.36 25.01
N SER A 48 -3.61 -13.06 25.28
CA SER A 48 -3.43 -12.04 24.25
C SER A 48 -2.01 -12.07 23.68
N ASN A 49 -1.78 -11.46 22.52
CA ASN A 49 -0.44 -11.40 21.94
C ASN A 49 0.59 -10.76 22.87
N PRO A 50 0.33 -9.62 23.56
CA PRO A 50 1.25 -9.06 24.53
C PRO A 50 1.56 -10.02 25.71
N GLU A 51 0.56 -10.71 26.24
CA GLU A 51 0.75 -11.67 27.34
C GLU A 51 1.58 -12.88 26.89
N LEU A 52 1.34 -13.40 25.67
CA LEU A 52 2.13 -14.49 25.11
C LEU A 52 3.60 -14.06 24.87
N ILE A 53 3.81 -12.84 24.38
CA ILE A 53 5.15 -12.25 24.19
C ILE A 53 5.86 -12.11 25.53
N ALA A 54 5.18 -11.74 26.59
CA ALA A 54 5.75 -11.58 27.92
C ALA A 54 5.95 -12.91 28.67
N ALA A 55 5.37 -14.02 28.20
CA ALA A 55 5.43 -15.32 28.87
C ALA A 55 6.87 -15.85 28.97
N PRO A 56 7.24 -16.53 30.10
CA PRO A 56 8.55 -17.16 30.27
C PRO A 56 8.85 -18.15 29.15
N ARG A 57 10.01 -18.05 28.57
CA ARG A 57 10.44 -18.85 27.42
C ARG A 57 10.58 -20.32 27.77
N GLY A 58 10.00 -21.18 26.94
CA GLY A 58 10.03 -22.63 27.05
C GLY A 58 9.42 -23.24 25.78
N GLU A 59 9.53 -24.54 25.64
CA GLU A 59 9.14 -25.26 24.42
C GLU A 59 7.71 -24.96 23.96
N PHE A 60 6.72 -25.00 24.87
CA PHE A 60 5.33 -24.74 24.54
C PHE A 60 5.07 -23.25 24.18
N VAL A 61 5.80 -22.33 24.83
CA VAL A 61 5.70 -20.91 24.53
C VAL A 61 6.28 -20.62 23.14
N TYR A 62 7.44 -21.19 22.81
CA TYR A 62 8.00 -21.05 21.47
C TYR A 62 7.09 -21.64 20.40
N ALA A 63 6.54 -22.84 20.62
CA ALA A 63 5.56 -23.43 19.69
C ALA A 63 4.32 -22.52 19.51
N ALA A 64 3.82 -21.93 20.59
CA ALA A 64 2.70 -20.99 20.52
C ALA A 64 3.06 -19.69 19.80
N LEU A 65 4.25 -19.12 20.02
CA LEU A 65 4.74 -17.94 19.31
C LEU A 65 4.88 -18.22 17.80
N LEU A 66 5.38 -19.40 17.43
CA LEU A 66 5.52 -19.78 16.02
C LEU A 66 4.16 -19.84 15.29
N GLN A 67 3.11 -20.29 15.98
CA GLN A 67 1.80 -20.59 15.38
C GLN A 67 0.75 -19.48 15.57
N ARG A 68 1.04 -18.43 16.34
CA ARG A 68 0.08 -17.37 16.66
C ARG A 68 -0.02 -16.36 15.50
N ALA A 69 -1.24 -16.08 15.05
CA ALA A 69 -1.49 -15.02 14.06
C ALA A 69 -1.22 -13.61 14.63
N GLY A 70 -0.78 -12.69 13.76
CA GLY A 70 -0.57 -11.28 14.12
C GLY A 70 0.64 -11.02 15.01
N LEU A 71 1.62 -11.91 15.04
CA LEU A 71 2.90 -11.69 15.71
C LEU A 71 3.95 -11.23 14.71
N ALA A 72 4.76 -10.26 15.15
CA ALA A 72 5.89 -9.79 14.36
C ALA A 72 6.91 -10.93 14.12
N ARG A 73 7.56 -10.88 12.97
CA ARG A 73 8.52 -11.88 12.48
C ARG A 73 9.61 -12.22 13.50
N LYS A 74 10.11 -11.25 14.26
CA LYS A 74 11.14 -11.43 15.30
C LYS A 74 10.78 -12.51 16.33
N TYR A 75 9.51 -12.60 16.74
CA TYR A 75 9.08 -13.61 17.71
C TYR A 75 9.03 -15.01 17.09
N ARG A 76 8.81 -15.11 15.78
CA ARG A 76 8.86 -16.38 15.05
C ARG A 76 10.30 -16.86 14.90
N VAL A 77 11.24 -15.96 14.57
CA VAL A 77 12.67 -16.25 14.50
C VAL A 77 13.20 -16.64 15.87
N GLU A 78 12.82 -15.91 16.93
CA GLU A 78 13.15 -16.27 18.32
C GLU A 78 12.63 -17.66 18.67
N ALA A 79 11.37 -17.95 18.31
CA ALA A 79 10.75 -19.24 18.60
C ALA A 79 11.47 -20.41 17.90
N LEU A 80 11.80 -20.26 16.61
CA LEU A 80 12.53 -21.26 15.84
C LEU A 80 13.91 -21.55 16.43
N ASN A 81 14.68 -20.50 16.77
CA ASN A 81 15.98 -20.64 17.41
C ASN A 81 15.87 -21.29 18.79
N GLY A 82 14.85 -20.92 19.57
CA GLY A 82 14.59 -21.50 20.89
C GLY A 82 14.21 -22.96 20.81
N LEU A 83 13.35 -23.37 19.89
CA LEU A 83 12.96 -24.76 19.64
C LEU A 83 14.16 -25.59 19.18
N ALA A 84 14.91 -25.10 18.19
CA ALA A 84 16.09 -25.79 17.67
C ALA A 84 17.11 -26.08 18.79
N LYS A 85 17.36 -25.09 19.66
CA LYS A 85 18.25 -25.24 20.80
C LYS A 85 17.73 -26.25 21.82
N LEU A 86 16.44 -26.20 22.18
CA LEU A 86 15.83 -27.07 23.17
C LEU A 86 15.75 -28.53 22.69
N ARG A 87 15.47 -28.73 21.40
CA ARG A 87 15.28 -30.05 20.79
C ARG A 87 16.55 -30.61 20.16
N GLN A 88 17.66 -29.86 20.20
CA GLN A 88 18.94 -30.22 19.57
C GLN A 88 18.79 -30.51 18.06
N THR A 89 18.01 -29.67 17.37
CA THR A 89 17.75 -29.73 15.93
C THR A 89 18.31 -28.47 15.24
N ASP A 90 17.98 -28.28 13.96
CA ASP A 90 18.26 -27.06 13.22
C ASP A 90 16.97 -26.25 13.00
N VAL A 91 17.14 -24.94 12.73
CA VAL A 91 16.04 -23.97 12.53
C VAL A 91 15.10 -24.41 11.40
N LEU A 92 15.64 -24.94 10.29
CA LEU A 92 14.85 -25.38 9.15
C LEU A 92 14.01 -26.62 9.48
N THR A 93 14.55 -27.54 10.30
CA THR A 93 13.80 -28.68 10.81
C THR A 93 12.59 -28.24 11.63
N GLU A 94 12.77 -27.29 12.54
CA GLU A 94 11.67 -26.75 13.35
C GLU A 94 10.65 -25.97 12.51
N LEU A 95 11.11 -25.22 11.50
CA LEU A 95 10.24 -24.53 10.58
C LEU A 95 9.36 -25.50 9.78
N LEU A 96 9.95 -26.56 9.21
CA LEU A 96 9.21 -27.58 8.46
C LEU A 96 8.21 -28.34 9.36
N ALA A 97 8.60 -28.63 10.61
CA ALA A 97 7.68 -29.21 11.60
C ALA A 97 6.51 -28.26 11.90
N GLY A 98 6.79 -26.97 12.11
CA GLY A 98 5.77 -25.94 12.32
C GLY A 98 4.80 -25.78 11.14
N LEU A 99 5.32 -25.77 9.92
CA LEU A 99 4.50 -25.75 8.69
C LEU A 99 3.60 -26.98 8.58
N THR A 100 4.15 -28.17 8.90
CA THR A 100 3.38 -29.42 8.88
C THR A 100 2.27 -29.41 9.94
N GLU A 101 2.53 -28.89 11.12
CA GLU A 101 1.53 -28.78 12.18
C GLU A 101 0.42 -27.77 11.81
N LEU A 102 0.80 -26.60 11.27
CA LEU A 102 -0.15 -25.59 10.79
C LEU A 102 -1.02 -26.13 9.66
N ASP A 103 -0.46 -26.93 8.76
CA ASP A 103 -1.21 -27.56 7.67
C ASP A 103 -2.37 -28.45 8.19
N THR A 104 -2.19 -29.08 9.35
CA THR A 104 -3.27 -29.88 9.97
C THR A 104 -4.48 -29.04 10.40
N LYS A 105 -4.29 -27.73 10.63
CA LYS A 105 -5.35 -26.78 11.01
C LYS A 105 -6.15 -26.27 9.81
N GLY A 106 -5.73 -26.59 8.60
CA GLY A 106 -6.40 -26.22 7.36
C GLY A 106 -6.37 -24.71 7.09
N ALA A 107 -7.38 -24.21 6.37
CA ALA A 107 -7.42 -22.82 5.89
C ALA A 107 -7.31 -21.75 7.00
N THR A 108 -7.67 -22.06 8.23
CA THR A 108 -7.54 -21.11 9.37
C THR A 108 -6.09 -20.75 9.71
N ALA A 109 -5.14 -21.58 9.30
CA ALA A 109 -3.71 -21.34 9.51
C ALA A 109 -3.05 -20.55 8.38
N GLU A 110 -3.75 -20.29 7.28
CA GLU A 110 -3.20 -19.68 6.07
C GLU A 110 -2.48 -18.35 6.33
N PRO A 111 -3.02 -17.41 7.15
CA PRO A 111 -2.30 -16.17 7.47
C PRO A 111 -0.93 -16.43 8.13
N VAL A 112 -0.83 -17.43 9.01
CA VAL A 112 0.43 -17.78 9.67
C VAL A 112 1.39 -18.47 8.70
N LEU A 113 0.86 -19.30 7.79
CA LEU A 113 1.67 -19.92 6.73
C LEU A 113 2.31 -18.87 5.82
N HIS A 114 1.55 -17.81 5.49
CA HIS A 114 2.08 -16.66 4.74
C HIS A 114 3.19 -15.94 5.51
N ASP A 115 3.04 -15.75 6.82
CA ASP A 115 4.07 -15.13 7.66
C ASP A 115 5.37 -15.98 7.74
N LEU A 116 5.26 -17.31 7.64
CA LEU A 116 6.40 -18.23 7.70
C LEU A 116 7.07 -18.46 6.34
N ALA A 117 6.36 -18.22 5.24
CA ALA A 117 6.87 -18.47 3.89
C ALA A 117 8.21 -17.76 3.61
N PRO A 118 8.42 -16.48 3.97
CA PRO A 118 9.70 -15.81 3.79
C PRO A 118 10.84 -16.49 4.56
N LEU A 119 10.57 -17.07 5.72
CA LEU A 119 11.60 -17.77 6.51
C LEU A 119 12.09 -19.04 5.79
N LEU A 120 11.17 -19.79 5.17
CA LEU A 120 11.55 -20.96 4.38
C LEU A 120 12.33 -20.59 3.12
N LEU A 121 11.82 -19.62 2.36
CA LEU A 121 12.41 -19.22 1.08
C LEU A 121 13.70 -18.38 1.21
N GLN A 122 14.05 -17.96 2.43
CA GLN A 122 15.33 -17.32 2.75
C GLN A 122 16.36 -18.31 3.32
N SER A 123 15.97 -19.57 3.53
CA SER A 123 16.90 -20.58 4.01
C SER A 123 18.02 -20.82 3.01
N ASP A 124 19.18 -21.20 3.52
CA ASP A 124 20.34 -21.52 2.70
C ASP A 124 20.05 -22.66 1.72
N GLY A 125 20.52 -22.54 0.48
CA GLY A 125 20.27 -23.51 -0.59
C GLY A 125 20.75 -24.92 -0.26
N GLU A 126 21.92 -25.08 0.37
CA GLU A 126 22.43 -26.40 0.78
C GLU A 126 21.60 -26.99 1.92
N ALA A 127 21.10 -26.15 2.84
CA ALA A 127 20.18 -26.60 3.88
C ALA A 127 18.83 -27.06 3.29
N LEU A 128 18.28 -26.32 2.32
CA LEU A 128 17.07 -26.74 1.60
C LEU A 128 17.29 -28.05 0.84
N LYS A 129 18.43 -28.20 0.17
CA LYS A 129 18.81 -29.41 -0.57
C LYS A 129 18.90 -30.62 0.37
N ALA A 130 19.49 -30.45 1.55
CA ALA A 130 19.54 -31.52 2.57
C ALA A 130 18.14 -31.96 3.06
N LYS A 131 17.11 -31.10 2.94
CA LYS A 131 15.71 -31.38 3.31
C LYS A 131 14.80 -31.68 2.11
N SER A 132 15.34 -31.90 0.90
CA SER A 132 14.55 -32.11 -0.34
C SER A 132 13.52 -33.23 -0.20
N ALA A 133 13.84 -34.32 0.48
CA ALA A 133 12.89 -35.41 0.70
C ALA A 133 11.68 -34.98 1.57
N THR A 134 11.93 -34.23 2.62
CA THR A 134 10.88 -33.70 3.52
C THR A 134 10.03 -32.66 2.77
N LEU A 135 10.65 -31.77 2.01
CA LEU A 135 9.97 -30.80 1.16
C LEU A 135 9.10 -31.50 0.10
N ALA A 136 9.62 -32.52 -0.58
CA ALA A 136 8.86 -33.28 -1.56
C ALA A 136 7.68 -34.05 -0.92
N GLN A 137 7.81 -34.53 0.30
CA GLN A 137 6.70 -35.11 1.04
C GLN A 137 5.63 -34.06 1.38
N LEU A 138 6.04 -32.91 1.89
CA LEU A 138 5.15 -31.79 2.22
C LEU A 138 4.41 -31.29 0.96
N ALA A 139 5.12 -31.14 -0.17
CA ALA A 139 4.55 -30.74 -1.45
C ALA A 139 3.46 -31.68 -1.97
N ARG A 140 3.59 -32.99 -1.69
CA ARG A 140 2.61 -33.99 -2.15
C ARG A 140 1.46 -34.22 -1.18
N ALA A 141 1.74 -34.14 0.15
CA ALA A 141 0.82 -34.63 1.17
C ALA A 141 0.10 -33.52 1.96
N ALA A 142 0.56 -32.29 1.90
CA ALA A 142 -0.05 -31.19 2.63
C ALA A 142 -1.50 -30.95 2.16
N LYS A 143 -2.37 -30.59 3.11
CA LYS A 143 -3.81 -30.36 2.88
C LYS A 143 -4.06 -28.97 2.29
N VAL A 144 -3.33 -27.98 2.81
CA VAL A 144 -3.48 -26.57 2.40
C VAL A 144 -2.72 -26.36 1.08
N PRO A 145 -3.38 -25.85 0.01
CA PRO A 145 -2.72 -25.61 -1.27
C PRO A 145 -1.47 -24.73 -1.15
N PHE A 146 -1.54 -23.67 -0.34
CA PHE A 146 -0.41 -22.78 -0.12
C PHE A 146 0.82 -23.51 0.48
N THR A 147 0.62 -24.43 1.41
CA THR A 147 1.71 -25.25 1.97
C THR A 147 2.39 -26.10 0.89
N ARG A 148 1.61 -26.71 -0.02
CA ARG A 148 2.16 -27.47 -1.16
C ARG A 148 2.95 -26.58 -2.10
N GLN A 149 2.39 -25.44 -2.48
CA GLN A 149 3.02 -24.44 -3.35
C GLN A 149 4.33 -23.92 -2.76
N LEU A 150 4.34 -23.63 -1.46
CA LEU A 150 5.53 -23.17 -0.73
C LEU A 150 6.63 -24.24 -0.70
N ALA A 151 6.26 -25.50 -0.48
CA ALA A 151 7.21 -26.61 -0.51
C ALA A 151 7.79 -26.83 -1.92
N TYR A 152 6.96 -26.72 -2.97
CA TYR A 152 7.44 -26.72 -4.36
C TYR A 152 8.36 -25.54 -4.64
N ALA A 153 8.02 -24.33 -4.21
CA ALA A 153 8.89 -23.16 -4.37
C ALA A 153 10.27 -23.38 -3.74
N ALA A 154 10.32 -23.96 -2.54
CA ALA A 154 11.60 -24.30 -1.88
C ALA A 154 12.41 -25.34 -2.70
N LEU A 155 11.78 -26.34 -3.28
CA LEU A 155 12.44 -27.30 -4.19
C LEU A 155 12.96 -26.61 -5.45
N LEU A 156 12.11 -25.78 -6.10
CA LEU A 156 12.50 -25.07 -7.31
C LEU A 156 13.62 -24.05 -7.08
N THR A 157 13.74 -23.50 -5.87
CA THR A 157 14.87 -22.62 -5.49
C THR A 157 16.20 -23.34 -5.60
N VAL A 158 16.24 -24.65 -5.32
CA VAL A 158 17.44 -25.48 -5.35
C VAL A 158 17.67 -26.12 -6.73
N GLU A 159 16.60 -26.59 -7.36
CA GLU A 159 16.68 -27.38 -8.58
C GLU A 159 16.64 -26.53 -9.87
N GLY A 160 16.02 -25.35 -9.82
CA GLY A 160 15.79 -24.50 -10.99
C GLY A 160 14.70 -25.03 -11.92
N ALA A 161 14.63 -24.42 -13.12
CA ALA A 161 13.58 -24.71 -14.10
C ALA A 161 13.68 -26.08 -14.76
N ASP A 162 14.88 -26.63 -14.88
CA ASP A 162 15.15 -27.92 -15.52
C ASP A 162 15.26 -29.08 -14.52
N GLY A 163 14.91 -28.80 -13.26
CA GLY A 163 15.05 -29.77 -12.17
C GLY A 163 14.10 -30.96 -12.25
N PRO A 164 14.43 -32.07 -11.56
CA PRO A 164 13.66 -33.33 -11.61
C PRO A 164 12.24 -33.17 -11.09
N THR A 165 11.98 -32.26 -10.15
CA THR A 165 10.65 -32.01 -9.61
C THR A 165 9.66 -31.57 -10.69
N TRP A 166 10.08 -30.75 -11.64
CA TRP A 166 9.23 -30.34 -12.79
C TRP A 166 8.77 -31.55 -13.59
N GLN A 167 9.71 -32.39 -14.01
CA GLN A 167 9.42 -33.56 -14.85
C GLN A 167 8.54 -34.59 -14.13
N GLN A 168 8.86 -34.89 -12.87
CA GLN A 168 8.12 -35.88 -12.08
C GLN A 168 6.69 -35.44 -11.79
N THR A 169 6.46 -34.14 -11.63
CA THR A 169 5.14 -33.61 -11.26
C THR A 169 4.23 -33.40 -12.46
N SER A 170 4.78 -33.19 -13.65
CA SER A 170 4.02 -32.89 -14.89
C SER A 170 2.98 -33.94 -15.27
N ALA A 171 3.16 -35.20 -14.84
CA ALA A 171 2.21 -36.30 -15.06
C ALA A 171 0.97 -36.22 -14.15
N HIS A 172 0.97 -35.37 -13.11
CA HIS A 172 -0.09 -35.26 -12.10
C HIS A 172 -0.69 -33.85 -12.08
N PRO A 173 -1.78 -33.55 -12.84
CA PRO A 173 -2.26 -32.21 -13.08
C PRO A 173 -2.47 -31.35 -11.82
N GLY A 174 -3.07 -31.91 -10.77
CA GLY A 174 -3.30 -31.17 -9.51
C GLY A 174 -2.00 -30.77 -8.81
N GLN A 175 -1.05 -31.69 -8.68
CA GLN A 175 0.27 -31.42 -8.09
C GLN A 175 1.06 -30.46 -8.98
N PHE A 176 0.95 -30.62 -10.30
CA PHE A 176 1.63 -29.75 -11.25
C PHE A 176 1.10 -28.34 -11.22
N ALA A 177 -0.22 -28.15 -11.02
CA ALA A 177 -0.80 -26.82 -10.80
C ALA A 177 -0.26 -26.13 -9.52
N ASP A 178 -0.07 -26.89 -8.44
CA ASP A 178 0.55 -26.37 -7.21
C ASP A 178 2.04 -26.02 -7.43
N LEU A 179 2.79 -26.85 -8.17
CA LEU A 179 4.18 -26.56 -8.53
C LEU A 179 4.27 -25.28 -9.37
N VAL A 180 3.46 -25.17 -10.42
CA VAL A 180 3.42 -23.98 -11.29
C VAL A 180 3.06 -22.72 -10.49
N SER A 181 2.11 -22.83 -9.54
CA SER A 181 1.77 -21.72 -8.63
C SER A 181 2.92 -21.35 -7.69
N GLY A 182 3.77 -22.32 -7.31
CA GLY A 182 4.96 -22.10 -6.49
C GLY A 182 6.01 -21.20 -7.16
N ILE A 183 6.04 -21.11 -8.50
CA ILE A 183 6.97 -20.23 -9.22
C ILE A 183 6.81 -18.77 -8.78
N ALA A 184 5.58 -18.32 -8.57
CA ALA A 184 5.29 -16.96 -8.12
C ALA A 184 5.85 -16.65 -6.72
N LEU A 185 6.16 -17.66 -5.92
CA LEU A 185 6.73 -17.51 -4.57
C LEU A 185 8.26 -17.45 -4.57
N LEU A 186 8.94 -17.80 -5.67
CA LEU A 186 10.39 -17.70 -5.78
C LEU A 186 10.84 -16.25 -5.55
N ARG A 187 11.82 -16.06 -4.68
CA ARG A 187 12.29 -14.72 -4.32
C ARG A 187 13.18 -14.09 -5.39
N ASP A 188 14.07 -14.90 -5.96
CA ASP A 188 15.01 -14.41 -6.99
C ASP A 188 14.28 -14.16 -8.31
N PRO A 189 14.24 -12.91 -8.80
CA PRO A 189 13.65 -12.57 -10.09
C PRO A 189 14.26 -13.33 -11.27
N HIS A 190 15.57 -13.59 -11.24
CA HIS A 190 16.26 -14.35 -12.29
C HIS A 190 15.83 -15.82 -12.31
N GLN A 191 15.64 -16.42 -11.14
CA GLN A 191 15.09 -17.77 -11.06
C GLN A 191 13.66 -17.83 -11.59
N ARG A 192 12.82 -16.83 -11.28
CA ARG A 192 11.47 -16.77 -11.86
C ARG A 192 11.51 -16.64 -13.38
N ALA A 193 12.33 -15.72 -13.90
CA ALA A 193 12.47 -15.50 -15.35
C ALA A 193 12.87 -16.76 -16.11
N ALA A 194 13.67 -17.66 -15.51
CA ALA A 194 14.07 -18.92 -16.12
C ALA A 194 12.90 -19.85 -16.46
N PHE A 195 11.73 -19.69 -15.84
CA PHE A 195 10.52 -20.46 -16.11
C PHE A 195 9.68 -19.92 -17.27
N HIS A 196 10.10 -18.82 -17.92
CA HIS A 196 9.32 -18.21 -19.01
C HIS A 196 8.97 -19.19 -20.15
N PRO A 197 9.91 -20.00 -20.71
CA PRO A 197 9.59 -20.92 -21.80
C PRO A 197 8.53 -21.96 -21.39
N GLN A 198 8.63 -22.51 -20.18
CA GLN A 198 7.69 -23.50 -19.66
C GLN A 198 6.30 -22.91 -19.45
N LEU A 199 6.21 -21.70 -18.86
CA LEU A 199 4.92 -21.04 -18.64
C LEU A 199 4.28 -20.61 -19.97
N ALA A 200 5.05 -20.09 -20.92
CA ALA A 200 4.54 -19.73 -22.25
C ALA A 200 3.93 -20.95 -22.97
N ALA A 201 4.60 -22.11 -22.90
CA ALA A 201 4.07 -23.36 -23.45
C ALA A 201 2.76 -23.77 -22.75
N LEU A 202 2.68 -23.70 -21.41
CA LEU A 202 1.48 -24.07 -20.67
C LEU A 202 0.30 -23.14 -20.95
N LEU A 203 0.51 -21.86 -21.18
CA LEU A 203 -0.55 -20.92 -21.55
C LEU A 203 -1.24 -21.32 -22.86
N GLN A 204 -0.49 -21.90 -23.80
CA GLN A 204 -0.99 -22.30 -25.12
C GLN A 204 -1.52 -23.73 -25.13
N THR A 205 -0.81 -24.67 -24.50
CA THR A 205 -1.02 -26.11 -24.72
C THR A 205 -1.54 -26.88 -23.51
N ALA A 206 -1.64 -26.27 -22.30
CA ALA A 206 -2.07 -26.99 -21.12
C ALA A 206 -3.47 -27.60 -21.30
N ALA A 207 -3.55 -28.92 -21.22
CA ALA A 207 -4.81 -29.67 -21.32
C ALA A 207 -5.69 -29.49 -20.06
N SER A 208 -5.05 -29.40 -18.86
CA SER A 208 -5.75 -29.16 -17.61
C SER A 208 -6.03 -27.66 -17.41
N PRO A 209 -7.32 -27.27 -17.20
CA PRO A 209 -7.67 -25.90 -16.84
C PRO A 209 -6.97 -25.40 -15.56
N GLU A 210 -6.75 -26.29 -14.59
CA GLU A 210 -6.08 -25.95 -13.32
C GLU A 210 -4.63 -25.53 -13.56
N VAL A 211 -3.90 -26.31 -14.38
CA VAL A 211 -2.52 -25.99 -14.75
C VAL A 211 -2.47 -24.70 -15.57
N ARG A 212 -3.40 -24.50 -16.51
CA ARG A 212 -3.47 -23.25 -17.28
C ARG A 212 -3.72 -22.03 -16.39
N ARG A 213 -4.65 -22.13 -15.44
CA ARG A 213 -4.91 -21.05 -14.46
C ARG A 213 -3.70 -20.76 -13.57
N ALA A 214 -2.98 -21.79 -13.17
CA ALA A 214 -1.72 -21.62 -12.43
C ALA A 214 -0.68 -20.90 -13.29
N ALA A 215 -0.52 -21.30 -14.57
CA ALA A 215 0.40 -20.65 -15.50
C ALA A 215 0.01 -19.17 -15.74
N ILE A 216 -1.29 -18.86 -15.90
CA ILE A 216 -1.79 -17.48 -16.01
C ILE A 216 -1.38 -16.65 -14.79
N ARG A 217 -1.57 -17.16 -13.57
CA ARG A 217 -1.21 -16.42 -12.35
C ARG A 217 0.30 -16.23 -12.18
N SER A 218 1.09 -17.24 -12.54
CA SER A 218 2.55 -17.19 -12.38
C SER A 218 3.24 -16.39 -13.47
N SER A 219 2.70 -16.34 -14.70
CA SER A 219 3.33 -15.63 -15.81
C SER A 219 3.50 -14.14 -15.57
N VAL A 220 2.55 -13.50 -14.88
CA VAL A 220 2.61 -12.05 -14.56
C VAL A 220 3.62 -11.70 -13.47
N THR A 221 4.26 -12.69 -12.85
CA THR A 221 5.33 -12.49 -11.87
C THR A 221 6.73 -12.59 -12.48
N LEU A 222 6.82 -12.87 -13.79
CA LEU A 222 8.08 -13.03 -14.50
C LEU A 222 8.61 -11.68 -14.96
N PRO A 223 9.79 -11.26 -14.51
CA PRO A 223 10.38 -10.01 -14.97
C PRO A 223 10.90 -10.12 -16.40
N GLY A 224 10.74 -9.04 -17.19
CA GLY A 224 11.26 -8.93 -18.55
C GLY A 224 10.41 -9.61 -19.64
N SER A 225 9.24 -10.16 -19.28
CA SER A 225 8.33 -10.84 -20.22
C SER A 225 6.95 -10.17 -20.28
N GLU A 226 6.79 -8.99 -19.67
CA GLU A 226 5.51 -8.33 -19.44
C GLU A 226 4.71 -8.10 -20.73
N VAL A 227 5.37 -7.64 -21.80
CA VAL A 227 4.72 -7.37 -23.10
C VAL A 227 4.24 -8.66 -23.75
N GLU A 228 5.03 -9.72 -23.73
CA GLU A 228 4.67 -11.01 -24.31
C GLU A 228 3.54 -11.67 -23.54
N VAL A 229 3.62 -11.64 -22.21
CA VAL A 229 2.56 -12.12 -21.31
C VAL A 229 1.26 -11.34 -21.53
N PHE A 230 1.33 -10.01 -21.64
CA PHE A 230 0.17 -9.17 -21.96
C PHE A 230 -0.50 -9.62 -23.26
N ASN A 231 0.25 -9.80 -24.34
CA ASN A 231 -0.28 -10.20 -25.65
C ASN A 231 -0.95 -11.59 -25.59
N THR A 232 -0.33 -12.52 -24.87
CA THR A 232 -0.88 -13.88 -24.68
C THR A 232 -2.19 -13.85 -23.89
N LEU A 233 -2.23 -13.11 -22.77
CA LEU A 233 -3.43 -12.94 -21.96
C LEU A 233 -4.56 -12.23 -22.72
N ALA A 234 -4.23 -11.19 -23.50
CA ALA A 234 -5.19 -10.52 -24.39
C ALA A 234 -5.80 -11.50 -25.39
N GLY A 235 -5.01 -12.42 -25.94
CA GLY A 235 -5.48 -13.53 -26.80
C GLY A 235 -6.47 -14.45 -26.08
N LEU A 236 -6.16 -14.87 -24.85
CA LEU A 236 -7.04 -15.71 -24.03
C LEU A 236 -8.36 -15.00 -23.69
N ILE A 237 -8.32 -13.71 -23.37
CA ILE A 237 -9.53 -12.90 -23.09
C ILE A 237 -10.42 -12.83 -24.33
N ARG A 238 -9.85 -12.56 -25.51
CA ARG A 238 -10.59 -12.47 -26.77
C ARG A 238 -11.22 -13.79 -27.18
N SER A 239 -10.49 -14.90 -27.03
CA SER A 239 -11.03 -16.24 -27.35
C SER A 239 -12.08 -16.72 -26.34
N GLY A 240 -12.16 -16.09 -25.15
CA GLY A 240 -13.01 -16.55 -24.05
C GLY A 240 -12.41 -17.68 -23.23
N THR A 241 -11.20 -18.13 -23.55
CA THR A 241 -10.51 -19.19 -22.82
C THR A 241 -9.95 -18.66 -21.51
N GLU A 242 -10.45 -19.18 -20.38
CA GLU A 242 -10.04 -18.70 -19.05
C GLU A 242 -10.11 -17.16 -18.91
N ARG A 243 -11.20 -16.55 -19.45
CA ARG A 243 -11.34 -15.09 -19.53
C ARG A 243 -11.17 -14.41 -18.18
N ALA A 244 -11.88 -14.84 -17.14
CA ALA A 244 -11.82 -14.20 -15.83
C ALA A 244 -10.43 -14.30 -15.17
N PRO A 245 -9.76 -15.46 -15.11
CA PRO A 245 -8.37 -15.54 -14.65
C PRO A 245 -7.40 -14.69 -15.48
N ALA A 246 -7.57 -14.65 -16.81
CA ALA A 246 -6.71 -13.86 -17.69
C ALA A 246 -6.88 -12.36 -17.48
N ILE A 247 -8.12 -11.86 -17.26
CA ILE A 247 -8.39 -10.48 -16.89
C ILE A 247 -7.69 -10.12 -15.57
N ALA A 248 -7.90 -10.94 -14.52
CA ALA A 248 -7.32 -10.70 -13.21
C ALA A 248 -5.78 -10.72 -13.22
N ALA A 249 -5.18 -11.51 -14.10
CA ALA A 249 -3.73 -11.55 -14.28
C ALA A 249 -3.24 -10.34 -15.08
N LEU A 250 -3.88 -10.02 -16.21
CA LEU A 250 -3.49 -8.89 -17.08
C LEU A 250 -3.51 -7.56 -16.33
N GLN A 251 -4.49 -7.35 -15.44
CA GLN A 251 -4.58 -6.15 -14.60
C GLN A 251 -3.40 -5.96 -13.63
N LYS A 252 -2.59 -7.00 -13.39
CA LYS A 252 -1.36 -6.91 -12.59
C LYS A 252 -0.13 -6.45 -13.39
N ILE A 253 -0.23 -6.44 -14.72
CA ILE A 253 0.83 -5.96 -15.59
C ILE A 253 0.79 -4.43 -15.63
N PRO A 254 1.89 -3.71 -15.32
CA PRO A 254 1.91 -2.25 -15.41
C PRO A 254 1.52 -1.74 -16.80
N ARG A 255 0.72 -0.67 -16.86
CA ARG A 255 0.18 -0.12 -18.12
C ARG A 255 1.25 0.26 -19.13
N SER A 256 2.46 0.59 -18.69
CA SER A 256 3.61 0.89 -19.56
C SER A 256 4.01 -0.27 -20.48
N PHE A 257 3.65 -1.51 -20.11
CA PHE A 257 3.91 -2.71 -20.90
C PHE A 257 2.71 -3.16 -21.75
N TRP A 258 1.59 -2.43 -21.73
CA TRP A 258 0.43 -2.78 -22.53
C TRP A 258 0.65 -2.44 -24.02
N SER A 259 0.58 -3.43 -24.88
CA SER A 259 0.79 -3.28 -26.33
C SER A 259 -0.32 -2.44 -26.96
N ARG A 260 0.03 -1.29 -27.51
CA ARG A 260 -0.94 -0.31 -28.03
C ARG A 260 -1.83 -0.86 -29.13
N ASP A 261 -1.30 -1.73 -29.99
CA ASP A 261 -2.01 -2.42 -31.08
C ASP A 261 -3.08 -3.40 -30.56
N GLN A 262 -2.98 -3.86 -29.32
CA GLN A 262 -3.94 -4.77 -28.71
C GLN A 262 -5.05 -4.05 -27.93
N LEU A 263 -4.92 -2.76 -27.61
CA LEU A 263 -5.87 -2.05 -26.73
C LEU A 263 -7.28 -2.02 -27.31
N GLU A 264 -7.44 -1.55 -28.56
CA GLU A 264 -8.76 -1.43 -29.20
C GLU A 264 -9.41 -2.80 -29.50
N PRO A 265 -8.70 -3.78 -30.07
CA PRO A 265 -9.26 -5.14 -30.26
C PRO A 265 -9.69 -5.79 -28.95
N LEU A 266 -8.94 -5.59 -27.88
CA LEU A 266 -9.27 -6.14 -26.57
C LEU A 266 -10.48 -5.42 -25.94
N ALA A 267 -10.56 -4.10 -26.01
CA ALA A 267 -11.71 -3.30 -25.57
C ALA A 267 -12.97 -3.70 -26.31
N THR A 268 -12.91 -3.84 -27.64
CA THR A 268 -14.02 -4.30 -28.48
C THR A 268 -14.54 -5.67 -28.03
N SER A 269 -13.64 -6.63 -27.82
CA SER A 269 -14.01 -7.96 -27.35
C SER A 269 -14.66 -7.97 -25.97
N LEU A 270 -14.15 -7.15 -25.05
CA LEU A 270 -14.72 -7.04 -23.71
C LEU A 270 -16.10 -6.39 -23.72
N VAL A 271 -16.29 -5.32 -24.50
CA VAL A 271 -17.61 -4.68 -24.64
C VAL A 271 -18.61 -5.63 -25.24
N ALA A 272 -18.24 -6.36 -26.30
CA ALA A 272 -19.10 -7.39 -26.90
C ALA A 272 -19.48 -8.48 -25.87
N TYR A 273 -18.52 -8.94 -25.07
CA TYR A 273 -18.80 -9.89 -23.99
C TYR A 273 -19.78 -9.31 -22.96
N LEU A 274 -19.54 -8.08 -22.47
CA LEU A 274 -20.37 -7.43 -21.46
C LEU A 274 -21.82 -7.20 -21.94
N GLN A 275 -22.03 -6.97 -23.24
CA GLN A 275 -23.36 -6.92 -23.85
C GLN A 275 -24.11 -8.24 -23.78
N THR A 276 -23.41 -9.38 -23.78
CA THR A 276 -24.04 -10.71 -23.65
C THR A 276 -24.33 -11.08 -22.19
N VAL A 277 -23.75 -10.38 -21.20
CA VAL A 277 -23.98 -10.66 -19.79
C VAL A 277 -25.39 -10.18 -19.38
N PRO A 278 -26.25 -11.06 -18.83
CA PRO A 278 -27.55 -10.67 -18.31
C PRO A 278 -27.45 -9.55 -17.28
N VAL A 279 -28.44 -8.65 -17.23
CA VAL A 279 -28.43 -7.46 -16.35
C VAL A 279 -28.18 -7.86 -14.89
N GLU A 280 -28.81 -8.94 -14.44
CA GLU A 280 -28.72 -9.44 -13.06
C GLU A 280 -27.33 -9.96 -12.69
N GLN A 281 -26.51 -10.31 -13.70
CA GLN A 281 -25.15 -10.84 -13.53
C GLN A 281 -24.07 -9.79 -13.76
N ARG A 282 -24.41 -8.57 -14.18
CA ARG A 282 -23.42 -7.51 -14.47
C ARG A 282 -22.71 -6.98 -13.23
N THR A 283 -23.26 -7.23 -12.04
CA THR A 283 -22.63 -6.93 -10.75
C THR A 283 -21.82 -8.10 -10.16
N ALA A 284 -21.77 -9.23 -10.87
CA ALA A 284 -20.92 -10.35 -10.46
C ALA A 284 -19.43 -9.99 -10.60
N PRO A 285 -18.53 -10.54 -9.75
CA PRO A 285 -17.11 -10.18 -9.71
C PRO A 285 -16.40 -10.29 -11.07
N GLU A 286 -16.76 -11.31 -11.88
CA GLU A 286 -16.17 -11.51 -13.22
C GLU A 286 -16.59 -10.41 -14.20
N ALA A 287 -17.86 -10.03 -14.19
CA ALA A 287 -18.37 -8.95 -15.02
C ALA A 287 -17.78 -7.61 -14.62
N LEU A 288 -17.72 -7.33 -13.31
CA LEU A 288 -17.11 -6.10 -12.78
C LEU A 288 -15.62 -6.00 -13.14
N SER A 289 -14.88 -7.10 -13.10
CA SER A 289 -13.47 -7.11 -13.53
C SER A 289 -13.33 -6.88 -15.04
N ALA A 290 -14.26 -7.37 -15.85
CA ALA A 290 -14.30 -7.10 -17.28
C ALA A 290 -14.66 -5.63 -17.58
N PHE A 291 -15.63 -5.05 -16.85
CA PHE A 291 -15.96 -3.62 -16.91
C PHE A 291 -14.74 -2.75 -16.54
N GLN A 292 -14.05 -3.10 -15.45
CA GLN A 292 -12.85 -2.41 -15.01
C GLN A 292 -11.79 -2.42 -16.11
N LEU A 293 -11.46 -3.60 -16.66
CA LEU A 293 -10.45 -3.68 -17.72
C LEU A 293 -10.88 -2.93 -18.98
N ALA A 294 -12.16 -3.03 -19.39
CA ALA A 294 -12.68 -2.28 -20.52
C ALA A 294 -12.56 -0.76 -20.32
N THR A 295 -12.82 -0.27 -19.10
CA THR A 295 -12.66 1.15 -18.73
C THR A 295 -11.19 1.57 -18.77
N ASP A 296 -10.29 0.75 -18.21
CA ASP A 296 -8.84 0.99 -18.25
C ASP A 296 -8.29 1.10 -19.68
N LEU A 297 -8.71 0.17 -20.55
CA LEU A 297 -8.33 0.19 -21.97
C LEU A 297 -8.89 1.43 -22.68
N THR A 298 -10.16 1.76 -22.42
CA THR A 298 -10.84 2.92 -23.02
C THR A 298 -10.08 4.21 -22.72
N ALA A 299 -9.57 4.38 -21.50
CA ALA A 299 -8.81 5.56 -21.09
C ALA A 299 -7.47 5.73 -21.86
N LEU A 300 -6.97 4.67 -22.50
CA LEU A 300 -5.71 4.69 -23.27
C LEU A 300 -5.95 4.80 -24.79
N LEU A 301 -7.20 4.82 -25.24
CA LEU A 301 -7.56 4.94 -26.66
C LEU A 301 -7.64 6.41 -27.10
N PRO A 302 -7.60 6.69 -28.43
CA PRO A 302 -7.85 8.02 -28.96
C PRO A 302 -9.22 8.55 -28.52
N THR A 303 -9.33 9.87 -28.30
CA THR A 303 -10.49 10.53 -27.68
C THR A 303 -11.83 10.13 -28.32
N GLU A 304 -11.93 10.09 -29.65
CA GLU A 304 -13.17 9.77 -30.35
C GLU A 304 -13.62 8.32 -30.07
N THR A 305 -12.68 7.38 -30.12
CA THR A 305 -12.91 5.96 -29.81
C THR A 305 -13.27 5.80 -28.33
N ALA A 306 -12.55 6.48 -27.44
CA ALA A 306 -12.79 6.47 -25.99
C ALA A 306 -14.20 6.95 -25.62
N VAL A 307 -14.70 8.03 -26.23
CA VAL A 307 -16.06 8.55 -26.01
C VAL A 307 -17.11 7.49 -26.43
N THR A 308 -16.89 6.83 -27.56
CA THR A 308 -17.82 5.80 -28.08
C THR A 308 -17.90 4.59 -27.16
N PHE A 309 -16.76 4.02 -26.74
CA PHE A 309 -16.70 2.93 -25.80
C PHE A 309 -17.28 3.31 -24.43
N GLY A 310 -16.93 4.50 -23.91
CA GLY A 310 -17.43 5.01 -22.65
C GLY A 310 -18.97 5.12 -22.63
N ARG A 311 -19.58 5.63 -23.71
CA ARG A 311 -21.04 5.68 -23.85
C ARG A 311 -21.66 4.28 -23.85
N THR A 312 -21.07 3.35 -24.58
CA THR A 312 -21.56 1.97 -24.64
C THR A 312 -21.49 1.30 -23.26
N LEU A 313 -20.37 1.43 -22.54
CA LEU A 313 -20.21 0.86 -21.19
C LEU A 313 -21.25 1.44 -20.21
N ARG A 314 -21.47 2.76 -20.22
CA ARG A 314 -22.50 3.40 -19.37
C ARG A 314 -23.91 2.89 -19.70
N SER A 315 -24.23 2.64 -20.98
CA SER A 315 -25.55 2.13 -21.38
C SER A 315 -25.86 0.73 -20.85
N LEU A 316 -24.84 -0.03 -20.39
CA LEU A 316 -25.02 -1.34 -19.78
C LEU A 316 -25.52 -1.27 -18.32
N GLY A 317 -25.69 -0.07 -17.75
CA GLY A 317 -26.38 0.16 -16.47
C GLY A 317 -25.54 -0.11 -15.21
N VAL A 318 -24.25 -0.36 -15.35
CA VAL A 318 -23.27 -0.43 -14.25
C VAL A 318 -22.15 0.57 -14.57
N SER A 319 -21.90 1.50 -13.66
CA SER A 319 -20.80 2.46 -13.80
C SER A 319 -19.63 2.02 -12.94
N VAL A 320 -18.57 1.58 -13.59
CA VAL A 320 -17.30 1.21 -12.93
C VAL A 320 -16.26 2.27 -13.26
N PHE A 321 -15.67 2.87 -12.23
CA PHE A 321 -14.59 3.86 -12.37
C PHE A 321 -13.34 3.33 -11.70
N VAL A 322 -12.22 3.43 -12.40
CA VAL A 322 -10.91 3.06 -11.86
C VAL A 322 -10.16 4.32 -11.53
N ILE A 323 -9.77 4.45 -10.28
CA ILE A 323 -8.96 5.54 -9.75
C ILE A 323 -7.59 4.96 -9.42
N ARG A 324 -6.52 5.51 -9.99
CA ARG A 324 -5.15 5.09 -9.70
C ARG A 324 -4.43 6.18 -8.93
N THR A 325 -3.51 5.77 -8.08
CA THR A 325 -2.54 6.69 -7.52
C THR A 325 -1.46 6.99 -8.55
N ILE A 326 -1.00 8.24 -8.61
CA ILE A 326 0.14 8.61 -9.45
C ILE A 326 1.40 8.46 -8.61
N PRO A 327 2.35 7.57 -8.98
CA PRO A 327 3.54 7.30 -8.19
C PRO A 327 4.30 8.58 -7.82
N GLU A 328 4.73 8.67 -6.58
CA GLU A 328 5.53 9.77 -6.00
C GLU A 328 4.90 11.17 -6.06
N GLN A 329 3.60 11.30 -6.43
CA GLN A 329 2.96 12.61 -6.59
C GLN A 329 1.84 12.90 -5.57
N MET A 330 1.40 11.93 -4.78
CA MET A 330 0.25 12.06 -3.88
C MET A 330 -0.99 12.61 -4.60
N LEU A 331 -1.31 12.04 -5.76
CA LEU A 331 -2.46 12.41 -6.61
C LEU A 331 -3.22 11.17 -7.05
N TYR A 332 -4.50 11.35 -7.29
CA TYR A 332 -5.26 10.42 -8.12
C TYR A 332 -5.13 10.80 -9.60
N ASP A 333 -5.19 9.81 -10.48
CA ASP A 333 -5.18 10.00 -11.93
C ASP A 333 -6.49 10.62 -12.47
N GLN A 334 -7.52 10.70 -11.62
CA GLN A 334 -8.80 11.33 -11.92
C GLN A 334 -9.15 12.32 -10.81
N SER A 335 -9.44 13.55 -11.20
CA SER A 335 -9.92 14.61 -10.30
C SER A 335 -11.43 14.83 -10.37
N LEU A 336 -12.10 14.27 -11.40
CA LEU A 336 -13.54 14.39 -11.61
C LEU A 336 -14.12 13.05 -12.10
N ILE A 337 -15.14 12.58 -11.41
CA ILE A 337 -15.96 11.44 -11.80
C ILE A 337 -17.40 11.91 -11.87
N VAL A 338 -18.08 11.70 -13.00
CA VAL A 338 -19.47 12.13 -13.20
C VAL A 338 -20.38 10.93 -13.23
N VAL A 339 -21.37 10.90 -12.35
CA VAL A 339 -22.29 9.78 -12.17
C VAL A 339 -23.75 10.24 -12.10
N PRO A 340 -24.71 9.43 -12.54
CA PRO A 340 -26.12 9.77 -12.40
C PRO A 340 -26.62 9.55 -10.95
N VAL A 341 -27.63 10.31 -10.55
CA VAL A 341 -28.32 10.16 -9.25
C VAL A 341 -28.97 8.78 -9.10
N GLY A 342 -28.94 8.24 -7.88
CA GLY A 342 -29.67 7.01 -7.50
C GLY A 342 -29.27 5.76 -8.28
N LYS A 343 -28.07 5.69 -8.86
CA LYS A 343 -27.59 4.54 -9.64
C LYS A 343 -26.47 3.79 -8.95
N PRO A 344 -26.39 2.47 -9.13
CA PRO A 344 -25.26 1.69 -8.64
C PRO A 344 -23.96 2.14 -9.31
N VAL A 345 -22.93 2.38 -8.51
CA VAL A 345 -21.59 2.71 -8.95
C VAL A 345 -20.56 1.86 -8.22
N GLU A 346 -19.49 1.51 -8.90
CA GLU A 346 -18.32 0.89 -8.30
C GLU A 346 -17.09 1.75 -8.56
N LEU A 347 -16.41 2.16 -7.50
CA LEU A 347 -15.11 2.80 -7.56
C LEU A 347 -14.04 1.76 -7.20
N VAL A 348 -13.00 1.65 -8.01
CA VAL A 348 -11.88 0.76 -7.79
C VAL A 348 -10.64 1.61 -7.58
N LEU A 349 -10.14 1.65 -6.35
CA LEU A 349 -8.85 2.28 -6.06
C LEU A 349 -7.74 1.26 -6.32
N ILE A 350 -6.78 1.63 -7.16
CA ILE A 350 -5.55 0.86 -7.40
C ILE A 350 -4.38 1.70 -6.93
N ASN A 351 -3.57 1.12 -6.05
CA ASN A 351 -2.38 1.81 -5.56
C ASN A 351 -1.13 1.40 -6.36
N ASP A 352 -0.70 2.30 -7.24
CA ASP A 352 0.54 2.18 -8.01
C ASP A 352 1.71 2.96 -7.35
N ASP A 353 1.48 3.60 -6.17
CA ASP A 353 2.47 4.35 -5.40
C ASP A 353 3.05 3.51 -4.25
N ALA A 354 4.31 3.75 -3.89
CA ALA A 354 4.98 3.08 -2.79
C ALA A 354 4.33 3.36 -1.41
N MET A 355 3.65 4.51 -1.26
CA MET A 355 2.93 4.86 -0.04
C MET A 355 1.53 4.24 -0.02
N PRO A 356 1.00 3.89 1.18
CA PRO A 356 -0.37 3.41 1.28
C PRO A 356 -1.39 4.55 1.13
N HIS A 357 -2.49 4.27 0.44
CA HIS A 357 -3.56 5.24 0.18
C HIS A 357 -4.94 4.64 0.44
N ASN A 358 -5.93 5.48 0.71
CA ASN A 358 -7.34 5.10 0.75
C ASN A 358 -8.19 6.03 -0.10
N LEU A 359 -9.47 5.70 -0.27
CA LEU A 359 -10.46 6.52 -0.94
C LEU A 359 -11.64 6.70 0.01
N VAL A 360 -11.90 7.92 0.40
CA VAL A 360 -13.01 8.31 1.28
C VAL A 360 -13.92 9.27 0.53
N ILE A 361 -15.21 8.95 0.44
CA ILE A 361 -16.23 9.83 -0.14
C ILE A 361 -16.89 10.58 1.00
N THR A 362 -16.94 11.90 0.87
CA THR A 362 -17.50 12.78 1.89
C THR A 362 -18.76 13.49 1.41
N ALA A 363 -19.54 13.99 2.36
CA ALA A 363 -20.64 14.89 2.05
C ALA A 363 -20.12 16.17 1.36
N PRO A 364 -20.96 16.87 0.57
CA PRO A 364 -20.59 18.13 -0.06
C PRO A 364 -20.01 19.13 0.95
N GLY A 365 -18.87 19.74 0.59
CA GLY A 365 -18.19 20.74 1.42
C GLY A 365 -17.40 20.19 2.62
N ALA A 366 -17.38 18.87 2.87
CA ALA A 366 -16.77 18.29 4.05
C ALA A 366 -15.28 17.92 3.90
N LEU A 367 -14.64 18.22 2.78
CA LEU A 367 -13.26 17.85 2.48
C LEU A 367 -12.28 18.27 3.57
N GLU A 368 -12.28 19.54 3.95
CA GLU A 368 -11.34 20.11 4.92
C GLU A 368 -11.58 19.59 6.33
N GLU A 369 -12.86 19.46 6.74
CA GLU A 369 -13.23 18.94 8.05
C GLU A 369 -12.75 17.50 8.21
N ILE A 370 -13.05 16.64 7.24
CA ILE A 370 -12.69 15.22 7.28
C ILE A 370 -11.17 15.03 7.14
N GLY A 371 -10.51 15.76 6.24
CA GLY A 371 -9.07 15.71 6.07
C GLY A 371 -8.32 16.12 7.34
N SER A 372 -8.71 17.23 7.95
CA SER A 372 -8.12 17.71 9.22
C SER A 372 -8.41 16.81 10.41
N ALA A 373 -9.59 16.16 10.43
CA ALA A 373 -9.92 15.17 11.46
C ALA A 373 -9.03 13.92 11.33
N ALA A 374 -8.79 13.46 10.11
CA ALA A 374 -7.97 12.28 9.84
C ALA A 374 -6.52 12.44 10.31
N GLU A 375 -5.94 13.64 10.16
CA GLU A 375 -4.56 13.93 10.61
C GLU A 375 -4.37 13.76 12.13
N ARG A 376 -5.44 13.83 12.91
CA ARG A 376 -5.41 13.68 14.37
C ARG A 376 -5.65 12.26 14.85
N LEU A 377 -5.98 11.33 13.94
CA LEU A 377 -6.24 9.94 14.30
C LEU A 377 -4.95 9.18 14.58
N PRO A 378 -4.93 8.31 15.60
CA PRO A 378 -3.83 7.39 15.81
C PRO A 378 -3.77 6.32 14.71
N PRO A 379 -2.63 5.66 14.49
CA PRO A 379 -2.48 4.57 13.52
C PRO A 379 -3.10 3.27 14.03
N THR A 380 -4.36 3.32 14.44
CA THR A 380 -5.13 2.18 14.95
C THR A 380 -6.33 1.92 14.05
N PRO A 381 -6.55 0.67 13.60
CA PRO A 381 -7.70 0.35 12.77
C PRO A 381 -9.02 0.56 13.51
N ASP A 382 -10.04 1.00 12.79
CA ASP A 382 -11.43 1.01 13.27
C ASP A 382 -12.02 -0.41 13.29
N ALA A 383 -13.29 -0.53 13.69
CA ALA A 383 -13.99 -1.81 13.75
C ALA A 383 -14.12 -2.52 12.38
N GLN A 384 -13.96 -1.80 11.28
CA GLN A 384 -13.94 -2.30 9.90
C GLN A 384 -12.52 -2.54 9.36
N GLY A 385 -11.49 -2.38 10.19
CA GLY A 385 -10.09 -2.53 9.80
C GLY A 385 -9.55 -1.36 8.96
N ARG A 386 -10.22 -0.18 8.97
CA ARG A 386 -9.79 1.00 8.22
C ARG A 386 -8.92 1.89 9.09
N LEU A 387 -7.85 2.40 8.51
CA LEU A 387 -6.93 3.36 9.15
C LEU A 387 -7.21 4.78 8.66
N TYR A 388 -7.10 5.74 9.56
CA TYR A 388 -7.23 7.18 9.28
C TYR A 388 -8.58 7.59 8.68
N VAL A 389 -9.65 6.85 8.91
CA VAL A 389 -11.01 7.21 8.49
C VAL A 389 -11.76 7.78 9.70
N PRO A 390 -12.09 9.09 9.71
CA PRO A 390 -12.81 9.70 10.82
C PRO A 390 -14.21 9.09 11.01
N HIS A 391 -14.58 8.86 12.25
CA HIS A 391 -15.95 8.46 12.58
C HIS A 391 -16.86 9.70 12.56
N SER A 392 -17.44 9.99 11.40
CA SER A 392 -18.28 11.16 11.16
C SER A 392 -19.43 10.80 10.21
N PRO A 393 -20.63 11.36 10.40
CA PRO A 393 -21.74 11.21 9.45
C PRO A 393 -21.42 11.87 8.09
N LEU A 394 -20.41 12.71 8.01
CA LEU A 394 -19.95 13.33 6.77
C LEU A 394 -19.06 12.38 5.94
N VAL A 395 -18.62 11.26 6.48
CA VAL A 395 -17.98 10.16 5.73
C VAL A 395 -19.08 9.25 5.21
N LEU A 396 -19.32 9.27 3.92
CA LEU A 396 -20.37 8.47 3.29
C LEU A 396 -19.89 7.05 2.99
N HIS A 397 -18.70 6.93 2.40
CA HIS A 397 -18.09 5.66 2.04
C HIS A 397 -16.58 5.74 2.21
N ALA A 398 -15.92 4.62 2.52
CA ALA A 398 -14.47 4.57 2.66
C ALA A 398 -13.92 3.18 2.37
N THR A 399 -12.76 3.12 1.68
CA THR A 399 -11.94 1.92 1.57
C THR A 399 -11.07 1.73 2.81
N ARG A 400 -10.48 0.54 2.97
CA ARG A 400 -9.30 0.35 3.81
C ARG A 400 -8.10 1.06 3.17
N LEU A 401 -6.97 1.17 3.90
CA LEU A 401 -5.69 1.48 3.28
C LEU A 401 -5.31 0.39 2.28
N VAL A 402 -4.78 0.81 1.15
CA VAL A 402 -4.36 -0.03 0.02
C VAL A 402 -2.85 0.13 -0.13
N GLU A 403 -2.14 -0.96 0.05
CA GLU A 403 -0.69 -1.02 -0.10
C GLU A 403 -0.28 -1.02 -1.58
N PHE A 404 1.01 -0.77 -1.86
CA PHE A 404 1.56 -0.81 -3.20
C PHE A 404 1.17 -2.08 -3.96
N GLY A 405 0.73 -1.93 -5.19
CA GLY A 405 0.31 -3.03 -6.07
C GLY A 405 -1.02 -3.70 -5.68
N GLN A 406 -1.71 -3.19 -4.65
CA GLN A 406 -3.02 -3.68 -4.24
C GLN A 406 -4.15 -2.81 -4.76
N GLN A 407 -5.37 -3.33 -4.64
CA GLN A 407 -6.59 -2.59 -4.96
C GLN A 407 -7.67 -2.77 -3.88
N ALA A 408 -8.59 -1.79 -3.82
CA ALA A 408 -9.81 -1.87 -3.04
C ALA A 408 -11.01 -1.46 -3.89
N ARG A 409 -12.18 -2.05 -3.62
CA ARG A 409 -13.44 -1.75 -4.30
C ARG A 409 -14.42 -1.11 -3.33
N LEU A 410 -15.18 -0.17 -3.84
CA LEU A 410 -16.21 0.57 -3.11
C LEU A 410 -17.48 0.61 -3.96
N SER A 411 -18.43 -0.26 -3.63
CA SER A 411 -19.70 -0.39 -4.34
C SER A 411 -20.80 0.26 -3.52
N PHE A 412 -21.53 1.20 -4.12
CA PHE A 412 -22.64 1.90 -3.46
C PHE A 412 -23.65 2.42 -4.48
N THR A 413 -24.80 2.88 -3.99
CA THR A 413 -25.75 3.65 -4.80
C THR A 413 -25.43 5.13 -4.61
N THR A 414 -25.32 5.89 -5.71
CA THR A 414 -25.07 7.33 -5.65
C THR A 414 -26.20 8.03 -4.88
N PRO A 415 -25.91 9.12 -4.18
CA PRO A 415 -26.93 9.93 -3.51
C PRO A 415 -28.07 10.34 -4.45
N ASP A 416 -29.30 10.46 -3.89
CA ASP A 416 -30.47 10.96 -4.62
C ASP A 416 -30.41 12.48 -4.84
N ALA A 417 -29.56 13.20 -4.11
CA ALA A 417 -29.37 14.64 -4.27
C ALA A 417 -28.21 14.90 -5.24
N PRO A 418 -28.45 15.62 -6.36
CA PRO A 418 -27.37 16.12 -7.21
C PRO A 418 -26.42 17.03 -6.42
N GLY A 419 -25.12 16.96 -6.73
CA GLY A 419 -24.10 17.78 -6.08
C GLY A 419 -22.69 17.25 -6.25
N ASP A 420 -21.74 18.02 -5.73
CA ASP A 420 -20.32 17.70 -5.76
C ASP A 420 -19.91 17.04 -4.43
N TYR A 421 -19.63 15.75 -4.48
CA TYR A 421 -19.22 14.93 -3.36
C TYR A 421 -17.70 14.71 -3.44
N PRO A 422 -16.90 15.32 -2.53
CA PRO A 422 -15.46 15.09 -2.54
C PRO A 422 -15.09 13.63 -2.33
N PHE A 423 -14.12 13.14 -3.09
CA PHE A 423 -13.37 11.94 -2.72
C PHE A 423 -11.93 12.30 -2.38
N VAL A 424 -11.35 11.66 -1.37
CA VAL A 424 -10.11 12.12 -0.76
C VAL A 424 -9.31 10.97 -0.16
N CYS A 425 -7.98 11.06 -0.20
CA CYS A 425 -7.11 10.22 0.59
C CYS A 425 -6.96 10.83 1.99
N THR A 426 -7.30 10.06 3.04
CA THR A 426 -7.22 10.50 4.42
C THR A 426 -5.96 10.01 5.15
N PHE A 427 -5.00 9.39 4.45
CA PHE A 427 -3.68 9.18 5.01
C PHE A 427 -3.07 10.52 5.44
N PRO A 428 -2.43 10.62 6.63
CA PRO A 428 -1.98 11.91 7.16
C PRO A 428 -1.15 12.75 6.19
N GLY A 429 -1.56 13.99 5.97
CA GLY A 429 -0.91 14.94 5.07
C GLY A 429 -1.37 14.88 3.60
N HIS A 430 -2.08 13.83 3.14
CA HIS A 430 -2.41 13.65 1.73
C HIS A 430 -3.64 14.45 1.27
N TRP A 431 -4.63 14.65 2.12
CA TRP A 431 -5.95 15.17 1.76
C TRP A 431 -5.94 16.53 1.05
N ARG A 432 -4.94 17.37 1.33
CA ARG A 432 -4.83 18.71 0.72
C ARG A 432 -4.58 18.64 -0.77
N ARG A 433 -3.94 17.58 -1.22
CA ARG A 433 -3.51 17.40 -2.60
C ARG A 433 -4.21 16.21 -3.27
N MET A 434 -4.38 15.13 -2.55
CA MET A 434 -4.92 13.88 -3.06
C MET A 434 -6.44 13.82 -2.86
N ASN A 435 -7.16 14.57 -3.69
CA ASN A 435 -8.61 14.64 -3.68
C ASN A 435 -9.18 14.84 -5.09
N GLY A 436 -10.49 14.70 -5.22
CA GLY A 436 -11.25 14.95 -6.44
C GLY A 436 -12.73 15.06 -6.14
N THR A 437 -13.53 15.18 -7.18
CA THR A 437 -14.98 15.39 -7.10
C THR A 437 -15.72 14.23 -7.76
N LEU A 438 -16.66 13.63 -7.04
CA LEU A 438 -17.71 12.80 -7.57
C LEU A 438 -18.94 13.70 -7.83
N ALA A 439 -19.12 14.14 -9.06
CA ALA A 439 -20.26 14.93 -9.47
C ALA A 439 -21.47 14.03 -9.70
N VAL A 440 -22.45 14.10 -8.83
CA VAL A 440 -23.72 13.37 -8.92
C VAL A 440 -24.71 14.26 -9.65
N VAL A 441 -25.19 13.82 -10.83
CA VAL A 441 -25.98 14.67 -11.74
C VAL A 441 -27.20 13.91 -12.30
N ASP A 442 -28.22 14.67 -12.73
CA ASP A 442 -29.41 14.08 -13.36
C ASP A 442 -29.12 13.54 -14.76
N ASP A 443 -28.28 14.28 -15.54
CA ASP A 443 -27.91 13.94 -16.91
C ASP A 443 -26.38 14.07 -17.10
N VAL A 444 -25.71 12.92 -17.18
CA VAL A 444 -24.25 12.82 -17.33
C VAL A 444 -23.77 13.41 -18.66
N ASP A 445 -24.51 13.14 -19.77
CA ASP A 445 -24.07 13.60 -21.09
C ASP A 445 -24.25 15.12 -21.23
N ALA A 446 -25.34 15.69 -20.68
CA ALA A 446 -25.54 17.15 -20.62
C ALA A 446 -24.47 17.83 -19.73
N TYR A 447 -24.14 17.24 -18.57
CA TYR A 447 -23.09 17.76 -17.69
C TYR A 447 -21.73 17.76 -18.39
N LEU A 448 -21.33 16.64 -18.99
CA LEU A 448 -20.06 16.54 -19.72
C LEU A 448 -19.98 17.51 -20.91
N ALA A 449 -21.10 17.70 -21.65
CA ALA A 449 -21.15 18.64 -22.76
C ALA A 449 -20.97 20.09 -22.29
N SER A 450 -21.61 20.46 -21.16
CA SER A 450 -21.52 21.84 -20.62
C SER A 450 -20.16 22.13 -19.96
N HIS A 451 -19.47 21.10 -19.49
CA HIS A 451 -18.15 21.20 -18.82
C HIS A 451 -16.98 20.81 -19.73
N ALA A 452 -17.24 20.44 -20.99
CA ALA A 452 -16.18 20.07 -21.95
C ALA A 452 -15.15 21.20 -22.19
N ALA A 453 -15.51 22.46 -21.90
CA ALA A 453 -14.61 23.60 -21.97
C ALA A 453 -13.83 23.87 -20.66
N GLN A 454 -14.24 23.25 -19.54
CA GLN A 454 -13.47 23.31 -18.31
C GLN A 454 -12.32 22.29 -18.44
N LYS A 455 -11.16 22.81 -18.83
CA LYS A 455 -9.94 22.00 -18.90
C LYS A 455 -9.75 21.29 -17.56
N THR A 456 -9.67 19.96 -17.58
CA THR A 456 -8.99 19.21 -16.53
C THR A 456 -7.72 19.97 -16.18
N PRO A 457 -7.34 20.16 -14.91
CA PRO A 457 -6.09 20.83 -14.57
C PRO A 457 -4.99 20.22 -15.42
N GLN A 458 -4.36 21.02 -16.27
CA GLN A 458 -3.35 20.53 -17.19
C GLN A 458 -2.14 20.19 -16.33
N ILE A 459 -1.90 18.89 -16.12
CA ILE A 459 -0.69 18.42 -15.45
C ILE A 459 0.47 18.74 -16.39
N THR A 460 1.26 19.74 -16.04
CA THR A 460 2.44 20.15 -16.79
C THR A 460 3.67 19.61 -16.09
N GLU A 461 4.35 18.66 -16.70
CA GLU A 461 5.68 18.26 -16.20
C GLU A 461 6.67 19.39 -16.49
N TRP A 462 6.81 20.29 -15.53
CA TRP A 462 7.73 21.41 -15.64
C TRP A 462 9.18 20.97 -15.69
N LYS A 463 9.90 21.46 -16.68
CA LYS A 463 11.37 21.37 -16.73
C LYS A 463 12.01 22.69 -16.34
N ILE A 464 13.18 22.63 -15.74
CA ILE A 464 13.88 23.83 -15.26
C ILE A 464 14.15 24.83 -16.38
N GLU A 465 14.41 24.34 -17.62
CA GLU A 465 14.65 25.14 -18.80
C GLU A 465 13.43 25.98 -19.20
N GLU A 466 12.22 25.42 -19.00
CA GLU A 466 10.96 26.08 -19.38
C GLU A 466 10.60 27.22 -18.42
N LEU A 467 10.94 27.07 -17.13
CA LEU A 467 10.68 28.07 -16.10
C LEU A 467 11.80 29.12 -15.95
N THR A 468 13.04 28.79 -16.38
CA THR A 468 14.18 29.72 -16.27
C THR A 468 13.91 31.11 -16.83
N PRO A 469 13.28 31.30 -18.02
CA PRO A 469 12.97 32.62 -18.53
C PRO A 469 11.98 33.41 -17.64
N ALA A 470 11.07 32.72 -16.97
CA ALA A 470 10.08 33.36 -16.10
C ALA A 470 10.70 33.87 -14.79
N LEU A 471 11.83 33.29 -14.32
CA LEU A 471 12.51 33.70 -13.10
C LEU A 471 12.97 35.16 -13.11
N THR A 472 13.14 35.78 -14.28
CA THR A 472 13.44 37.22 -14.41
C THR A 472 12.34 38.13 -13.84
N LYS A 473 11.12 37.59 -13.68
CA LYS A 473 9.97 38.31 -13.13
C LYS A 473 9.81 38.07 -11.62
N LEU A 474 10.74 37.39 -10.96
CA LEU A 474 10.62 37.07 -9.54
C LEU A 474 10.73 38.31 -8.63
N ASP A 475 11.36 39.39 -9.12
CA ASP A 475 11.64 40.61 -8.33
C ASP A 475 10.49 41.61 -8.30
N SER A 476 9.43 41.42 -9.10
CA SER A 476 8.34 42.38 -9.21
C SER A 476 7.00 41.75 -9.54
N GLY A 477 5.91 42.31 -9.02
CA GLY A 477 4.55 41.88 -9.31
C GLY A 477 4.22 40.49 -8.72
N ARG A 478 4.79 40.12 -7.58
CA ARG A 478 4.53 38.85 -6.91
C ARG A 478 3.47 39.00 -5.84
N ASP A 479 2.60 37.98 -5.76
CA ASP A 479 1.61 37.87 -4.69
C ASP A 479 2.14 36.97 -3.58
N TRP A 480 2.60 37.60 -2.49
CA TRP A 480 3.16 36.91 -1.34
C TRP A 480 2.10 36.02 -0.64
N ARG A 481 0.83 36.47 -0.55
CA ARG A 481 -0.26 35.70 0.06
C ARG A 481 -0.58 34.47 -0.75
N ARG A 482 -0.63 34.63 -2.07
CA ARG A 482 -0.80 33.50 -2.97
C ARG A 482 0.34 32.48 -2.81
N GLY A 483 1.57 32.96 -2.68
CA GLY A 483 2.74 32.09 -2.41
C GLY A 483 2.62 31.35 -1.10
N GLN A 484 2.13 31.96 -0.02
CA GLN A 484 1.87 31.33 1.28
C GLN A 484 0.75 30.27 1.16
N GLU A 485 -0.34 30.57 0.47
CA GLU A 485 -1.40 29.61 0.20
C GLU A 485 -0.87 28.38 -0.56
N LEU A 486 -0.08 28.61 -1.60
CA LEU A 486 0.54 27.55 -2.39
C LEU A 486 1.52 26.71 -1.58
N PHE A 487 2.27 27.29 -0.65
CA PHE A 487 3.14 26.54 0.27
C PHE A 487 2.37 25.50 1.08
N THR A 488 1.13 25.81 1.46
CA THR A 488 0.23 24.89 2.14
C THR A 488 -0.47 23.94 1.17
N GLN A 489 -1.03 24.45 0.07
CA GLN A 489 -1.80 23.68 -0.92
C GLN A 489 -0.96 22.61 -1.62
N LEU A 490 0.30 22.94 -1.92
CA LEU A 490 1.25 22.02 -2.55
C LEU A 490 1.96 21.10 -1.53
N SER A 491 1.47 21.08 -0.27
CA SER A 491 1.96 20.23 0.82
C SER A 491 3.41 20.48 1.26
N CYS A 492 4.01 21.62 0.90
CA CYS A 492 5.36 21.97 1.35
C CYS A 492 5.42 22.07 2.89
N ALA A 493 4.40 22.69 3.51
CA ALA A 493 4.25 22.84 4.95
C ALA A 493 4.15 21.51 5.72
N SER A 494 3.79 20.41 5.04
CA SER A 494 3.68 19.08 5.66
C SER A 494 5.04 18.48 6.04
N CYS A 495 6.11 18.95 5.40
CA CYS A 495 7.47 18.46 5.65
C CYS A 495 8.46 19.58 5.99
N HIS A 496 8.27 20.79 5.47
CA HIS A 496 9.20 21.91 5.64
C HIS A 496 8.66 22.95 6.59
N ARG A 497 9.57 23.50 7.40
CA ARG A 497 9.32 24.70 8.17
C ARG A 497 9.83 25.92 7.42
N ILE A 498 9.08 27.03 7.50
CA ILE A 498 9.48 28.36 7.07
C ILE A 498 9.00 29.40 8.09
N GLY A 499 9.90 30.12 8.73
CA GLY A 499 9.54 30.97 9.86
C GLY A 499 8.84 30.18 10.97
N ASN A 500 7.58 30.51 11.25
CA ASN A 500 6.76 29.82 12.26
C ASN A 500 5.74 28.84 11.64
N GLU A 501 5.76 28.64 10.34
CA GLU A 501 4.81 27.78 9.64
C GLU A 501 5.44 26.43 9.26
N GLY A 502 4.61 25.37 9.25
CA GLY A 502 5.00 24.03 8.80
C GLY A 502 5.71 23.17 9.83
N VAL A 503 6.30 22.07 9.36
CA VAL A 503 6.90 21.00 10.15
C VAL A 503 8.40 20.87 9.84
N ALA A 504 9.21 20.55 10.85
CA ALA A 504 10.66 20.38 10.71
C ALA A 504 11.05 18.91 10.45
N PHE A 505 10.49 18.28 9.43
CA PHE A 505 10.87 16.94 8.96
C PHE A 505 11.87 17.03 7.79
N GLY A 506 11.61 17.91 6.83
CA GLY A 506 12.55 18.30 5.79
C GLY A 506 13.41 19.51 6.18
N PRO A 507 14.28 20.00 5.27
CA PRO A 507 15.07 21.22 5.48
C PRO A 507 14.21 22.42 5.86
N ASP A 508 14.71 23.23 6.79
CA ASP A 508 14.13 24.53 7.12
C ASP A 508 14.37 25.50 5.95
N LEU A 509 13.30 26.05 5.41
CA LEU A 509 13.34 26.90 4.21
C LEU A 509 13.49 28.39 4.55
N THR A 510 13.52 28.78 5.83
CA THR A 510 13.59 30.19 6.26
C THR A 510 14.77 30.93 5.63
N ALA A 511 15.91 30.27 5.49
CA ALA A 511 17.13 30.86 4.92
C ALA A 511 17.61 30.13 3.65
N VAL A 512 16.74 29.37 2.97
CA VAL A 512 17.15 28.51 1.84
C VAL A 512 17.73 29.33 0.67
N PHE A 513 17.17 30.49 0.35
CA PHE A 513 17.74 31.33 -0.70
C PHE A 513 19.16 31.79 -0.40
N ALA A 514 19.46 32.15 0.85
CA ALA A 514 20.84 32.51 1.24
C ALA A 514 21.79 31.32 1.11
N GLN A 515 21.36 30.11 1.41
CA GLN A 515 22.15 28.88 1.24
C GLN A 515 22.51 28.63 -0.23
N PHE A 516 21.63 28.99 -1.15
CA PHE A 516 21.84 28.90 -2.60
C PHE A 516 22.29 30.24 -3.23
N GLN A 517 22.96 31.11 -2.46
CA GLN A 517 23.54 32.38 -2.94
C GLN A 517 22.51 33.30 -3.62
N ASN A 518 21.24 33.22 -3.20
CA ASN A 518 20.10 33.90 -3.77
C ASN A 518 19.82 33.57 -5.25
N ASP A 519 20.29 32.42 -5.73
CA ASP A 519 19.96 31.93 -7.06
C ASP A 519 18.59 31.23 -7.09
N PRO A 520 17.54 31.83 -7.68
CA PRO A 520 16.21 31.27 -7.73
C PRO A 520 16.15 30.01 -8.59
N ARG A 521 17.02 29.88 -9.59
CA ARG A 521 17.09 28.68 -10.44
C ARG A 521 17.61 27.48 -9.66
N ALA A 522 18.60 27.69 -8.78
CA ALA A 522 19.14 26.64 -7.94
C ALA A 522 18.07 26.14 -6.92
N VAL A 523 17.32 27.07 -6.31
CA VAL A 523 16.22 26.71 -5.38
C VAL A 523 15.09 25.98 -6.13
N LEU A 524 14.63 26.48 -7.27
CA LEU A 524 13.60 25.85 -8.09
C LEU A 524 14.00 24.43 -8.53
N ARG A 525 15.28 24.23 -8.87
CA ARG A 525 15.80 22.93 -9.25
C ARG A 525 15.67 21.90 -8.14
N GLN A 526 15.84 22.28 -6.87
CA GLN A 526 15.66 21.36 -5.74
C GLN A 526 14.20 20.88 -5.62
N ILE A 527 13.24 21.68 -6.08
CA ILE A 527 11.82 21.32 -6.06
C ILE A 527 11.46 20.42 -7.24
N LEU A 528 11.99 20.71 -8.43
CA LEU A 528 11.68 19.96 -9.66
C LEU A 528 12.43 18.62 -9.71
N GLU A 529 13.68 18.59 -9.21
CA GLU A 529 14.60 17.44 -9.29
C GLU A 529 15.12 17.06 -7.89
N PRO A 530 14.24 16.69 -6.93
CA PRO A 530 14.61 16.58 -5.50
C PRO A 530 15.60 15.44 -5.23
N SER A 531 15.70 14.46 -6.13
CA SER A 531 16.64 13.35 -6.03
C SER A 531 18.00 13.62 -6.67
N LEU A 532 18.18 14.76 -7.38
CA LEU A 532 19.44 15.09 -8.06
C LEU A 532 20.58 15.30 -7.07
N VAL A 533 20.32 16.02 -5.97
CA VAL A 533 21.29 16.26 -4.90
C VAL A 533 20.59 16.13 -3.55
N ILE A 534 20.78 15.02 -2.87
CA ILE A 534 20.22 14.79 -1.54
C ILE A 534 21.30 15.08 -0.49
N SER A 535 21.06 16.05 0.37
CA SER A 535 21.94 16.33 1.53
C SER A 535 22.03 15.11 2.46
N ASN A 536 23.20 14.81 2.99
CA ASN A 536 23.37 13.68 3.91
C ASN A 536 22.47 13.75 5.15
N ALA A 537 22.12 14.97 5.60
CA ALA A 537 21.23 15.17 6.74
C ALA A 537 19.76 14.75 6.46
N TYR A 538 19.38 14.69 5.19
CA TYR A 538 18.02 14.36 4.74
C TYR A 538 17.98 13.16 3.80
N ARG A 539 19.07 12.37 3.78
CA ARG A 539 19.11 11.11 3.04
C ARG A 539 18.44 10.02 3.86
N ALA A 540 17.40 9.44 3.32
CA ALA A 540 16.77 8.26 3.90
C ALA A 540 17.63 7.01 3.71
N PHE A 541 17.42 6.04 4.58
CA PHE A 541 18.08 4.74 4.53
C PHE A 541 17.04 3.63 4.62
N ASP A 542 17.34 2.53 3.96
CA ASP A 542 16.65 1.27 4.11
C ASP A 542 17.47 0.39 5.06
N PHE A 543 16.83 -0.11 6.10
CA PHE A 543 17.40 -0.99 7.11
C PHE A 543 16.74 -2.35 7.01
N GLU A 544 17.53 -3.39 6.98
CA GLU A 544 17.10 -4.76 7.28
C GLU A 544 17.65 -5.13 8.65
N LEU A 545 16.77 -5.42 9.59
CA LEU A 545 17.18 -5.86 10.93
C LEU A 545 17.43 -7.37 10.98
N ALA A 546 18.15 -7.82 11.99
CA ALA A 546 18.51 -9.25 12.17
C ALA A 546 17.29 -10.17 12.30
N ASP A 547 16.14 -9.63 12.72
CA ASP A 547 14.85 -10.33 12.78
C ASP A 547 14.07 -10.25 11.46
N GLY A 548 14.64 -9.60 10.43
CA GLY A 548 14.08 -9.42 9.11
C GLY A 548 12.98 -8.34 9.04
N GLU A 549 12.87 -7.48 10.06
CA GLU A 549 12.08 -6.26 9.96
C GLU A 549 12.78 -5.29 8.98
N GLU A 550 12.03 -4.74 8.03
CA GLU A 550 12.50 -3.73 7.08
C GLU A 550 11.96 -2.37 7.51
N ILE A 551 12.85 -1.40 7.71
CA ILE A 551 12.51 -0.04 8.14
C ILE A 551 13.17 0.94 7.17
N SER A 552 12.38 1.89 6.65
CA SER A 552 12.88 2.96 5.79
C SER A 552 12.63 4.32 6.42
N GLY A 553 13.59 5.24 6.35
CA GLY A 553 13.39 6.59 6.85
C GLY A 553 14.68 7.38 7.11
N LEU A 554 14.51 8.56 7.70
CA LEU A 554 15.60 9.43 8.10
C LEU A 554 16.16 9.01 9.47
N ILE A 555 17.47 8.98 9.61
CA ILE A 555 18.12 8.86 10.92
C ILE A 555 17.99 10.21 11.64
N VAL A 556 17.09 10.28 12.63
CA VAL A 556 16.86 11.51 13.41
C VAL A 556 17.68 11.55 14.70
N LYS A 557 18.17 10.41 15.16
CA LYS A 557 19.07 10.30 16.31
C LYS A 557 20.01 9.11 16.16
N ASP A 558 21.26 9.33 16.48
CA ASP A 558 22.31 8.31 16.60
C ASP A 558 23.04 8.55 17.93
N ASP A 559 22.91 7.63 18.89
CA ASP A 559 23.57 7.72 20.20
C ASP A 559 24.82 6.84 20.30
N GLY A 560 25.27 6.29 19.17
CA GLY A 560 26.43 5.39 19.08
C GLY A 560 26.07 3.91 19.29
N GLN A 561 25.02 3.59 20.04
CA GLN A 561 24.56 2.22 20.30
C GLN A 561 23.23 1.91 19.61
N SER A 562 22.36 2.91 19.48
CA SER A 562 21.06 2.78 18.82
C SER A 562 20.86 3.85 17.75
N LEU A 563 20.00 3.55 16.78
CA LEU A 563 19.47 4.51 15.81
C LEU A 563 17.99 4.74 16.09
N THR A 564 17.58 6.00 15.96
CA THR A 564 16.18 6.38 15.87
C THR A 564 15.90 6.83 14.43
N VAL A 565 15.03 6.13 13.76
CA VAL A 565 14.66 6.35 12.35
C VAL A 565 13.21 6.82 12.29
N GLN A 566 12.96 7.88 11.54
CA GLN A 566 11.64 8.45 11.33
C GLN A 566 11.21 8.20 9.87
N SER A 567 10.11 7.47 9.69
CA SER A 567 9.60 7.05 8.39
C SER A 567 8.64 8.04 7.72
N GLY A 568 8.35 9.18 8.36
CA GLY A 568 7.45 10.22 7.83
C GLY A 568 7.41 11.46 8.72
N ALA A 569 6.68 12.48 8.32
CA ALA A 569 6.61 13.76 9.04
C ALA A 569 5.95 13.66 10.43
N SER A 570 5.17 12.60 10.68
CA SER A 570 4.60 12.36 12.01
C SER A 570 5.62 11.73 12.97
N ALA A 571 5.76 12.29 14.17
CA ALA A 571 6.59 11.71 15.22
C ALA A 571 6.12 10.31 15.66
N ALA A 572 4.87 9.93 15.39
CA ALA A 572 4.35 8.59 15.64
C ALA A 572 4.96 7.50 14.73
N LEU A 573 5.60 7.89 13.63
CA LEU A 573 6.28 7.01 12.68
C LEU A 573 7.78 6.90 13.00
N THR A 574 8.12 6.76 14.27
CA THR A 574 9.51 6.70 14.75
C THR A 574 9.83 5.30 15.26
N HIS A 575 10.92 4.73 14.77
CA HIS A 575 11.43 3.41 15.16
C HIS A 575 12.78 3.58 15.83
N THR A 576 12.98 2.91 16.98
CA THR A 576 14.28 2.89 17.66
C THR A 576 14.77 1.47 17.81
N PHE A 577 15.99 1.18 17.34
CA PHE A 577 16.60 -0.14 17.39
C PHE A 577 18.11 -0.05 17.63
N ALA A 578 18.69 -1.09 18.21
CA ALA A 578 20.13 -1.15 18.47
C ALA A 578 20.90 -1.35 17.16
N LYS A 579 22.05 -0.70 17.00
CA LYS A 579 22.93 -0.88 15.82
C LYS A 579 23.36 -2.35 15.62
N ALA A 580 23.50 -3.10 16.70
CA ALA A 580 23.81 -4.53 16.64
C ALA A 580 22.70 -5.38 15.99
N GLN A 581 21.48 -4.83 15.85
CA GLN A 581 20.37 -5.50 15.19
C GLN A 581 20.33 -5.22 13.67
N ILE A 582 21.16 -4.33 13.17
CA ILE A 582 21.19 -3.96 11.74
C ILE A 582 21.95 -5.04 10.98
N ARG A 583 21.26 -5.68 10.05
CA ARG A 583 21.86 -6.63 9.11
C ARG A 583 22.38 -5.91 7.86
N THR A 584 21.55 -5.02 7.29
CA THR A 584 21.93 -4.17 6.17
C THR A 584 21.44 -2.75 6.41
N GLN A 585 22.23 -1.78 5.95
CA GLN A 585 21.89 -0.36 5.91
C GLN A 585 22.29 0.18 4.55
N GLN A 586 21.32 0.62 3.77
CA GLN A 586 21.57 1.15 2.42
C GLN A 586 20.97 2.54 2.28
N PRO A 587 21.75 3.53 1.77
CA PRO A 587 21.21 4.85 1.51
C PRO A 587 20.25 4.79 0.33
N GLN A 588 19.09 5.41 0.46
CA GLN A 588 18.17 5.57 -0.66
C GLN A 588 18.73 6.49 -1.72
N ARG A 589 18.43 6.18 -2.98
CA ARG A 589 18.80 7.00 -4.14
C ARG A 589 17.76 8.09 -4.41
N SER A 590 16.53 7.87 -4.00
CA SER A 590 15.42 8.81 -4.15
C SER A 590 15.26 9.68 -2.91
N SER A 591 14.86 10.92 -3.11
CA SER A 591 14.50 11.85 -2.04
C SER A 591 13.14 11.46 -1.45
N LEU A 592 12.94 11.72 -0.15
CA LEU A 592 11.60 11.67 0.45
C LEU A 592 10.69 12.83 -0.01
N MET A 593 11.26 13.88 -0.62
CA MET A 593 10.48 14.94 -1.25
C MET A 593 9.92 14.42 -2.57
N PRO A 594 8.59 14.39 -2.76
CA PRO A 594 7.97 13.91 -3.99
C PRO A 594 8.33 14.77 -5.21
N VAL A 595 8.40 14.15 -6.38
CA VAL A 595 8.49 14.87 -7.66
C VAL A 595 7.12 15.43 -8.08
N GLY A 596 7.11 16.37 -9.04
CA GLY A 596 5.85 16.85 -9.64
C GLY A 596 4.97 17.71 -8.74
N LEU A 597 5.48 18.21 -7.60
CA LEU A 597 4.74 19.08 -6.68
C LEU A 597 4.18 20.34 -7.38
N LEU A 598 4.85 20.82 -8.41
CA LEU A 598 4.49 22.01 -9.17
C LEU A 598 3.64 21.71 -10.42
N ASN A 599 3.35 20.45 -10.72
CA ASN A 599 2.73 20.05 -12.00
C ASN A 599 1.31 20.60 -12.23
N GLN A 600 0.61 20.99 -11.17
CA GLN A 600 -0.72 21.59 -11.22
C GLN A 600 -0.70 23.13 -11.13
N SER A 601 0.48 23.71 -10.98
CA SER A 601 0.65 25.16 -10.81
C SER A 601 0.98 25.84 -12.15
N SER A 602 0.49 27.06 -12.35
CA SER A 602 0.94 27.90 -13.45
C SER A 602 2.35 28.43 -13.20
N ALA A 603 3.04 28.89 -14.23
CA ALA A 603 4.35 29.54 -14.07
C ALA A 603 4.29 30.74 -13.11
N GLU A 604 3.19 31.49 -13.10
CA GLU A 604 2.98 32.64 -12.21
C GLU A 604 2.79 32.19 -10.74
N ASP A 605 2.02 31.12 -10.49
CA ASP A 605 1.90 30.52 -9.15
C ASP A 605 3.26 30.05 -8.63
N ILE A 606 4.08 29.44 -9.48
CA ILE A 606 5.43 28.99 -9.12
C ILE A 606 6.31 30.17 -8.71
N LEU A 607 6.22 31.29 -9.42
CA LEU A 607 6.96 32.50 -9.07
C LEU A 607 6.46 33.11 -7.75
N ASP A 608 5.16 33.12 -7.48
CA ASP A 608 4.60 33.61 -6.22
C ASP A 608 5.03 32.73 -5.05
N LEU A 609 5.05 31.40 -5.22
CA LEU A 609 5.61 30.46 -4.24
C LEU A 609 7.11 30.74 -3.96
N LEU A 610 7.92 30.91 -5.02
CA LEU A 610 9.35 31.22 -4.86
C LEU A 610 9.57 32.56 -4.16
N ALA A 611 8.72 33.57 -4.44
CA ALA A 611 8.77 34.86 -3.77
C ALA A 611 8.49 34.72 -2.26
N PHE A 612 7.48 33.94 -1.87
CA PHE A 612 7.20 33.63 -0.47
C PHE A 612 8.38 32.93 0.20
N ILE A 613 8.94 31.88 -0.42
CA ILE A 613 10.10 31.14 0.12
C ILE A 613 11.31 32.06 0.25
N ARG A 614 11.55 32.97 -0.69
CA ARG A 614 12.68 33.91 -0.67
C ARG A 614 12.63 34.87 0.52
N THR A 615 11.44 35.24 0.96
CA THR A 615 11.27 36.11 2.13
C THR A 615 11.40 35.39 3.47
N GLY A 616 11.64 34.07 3.46
CA GLY A 616 11.69 33.25 4.68
C GLY A 616 10.35 33.20 5.43
N GLY A 617 9.22 33.32 4.71
CA GLY A 617 7.88 33.36 5.31
C GLY A 617 7.50 34.71 5.96
N THR A 618 8.30 35.75 5.77
CA THR A 618 8.00 37.07 6.31
C THR A 618 7.39 37.96 5.22
N PRO A 619 6.28 38.68 5.47
CA PRO A 619 5.71 39.60 4.48
C PRO A 619 6.73 40.66 4.06
N ALA A 620 6.92 40.83 2.76
CA ALA A 620 7.71 41.95 2.24
C ALA A 620 6.93 43.26 2.45
N GLU A 621 7.58 44.31 2.93
CA GLU A 621 6.93 45.61 3.21
C GLU A 621 6.25 46.26 1.98
N HIS A 622 6.38 45.70 0.77
CA HIS A 622 5.90 46.26 -0.50
C HIS A 622 5.12 45.22 -1.37
N SER A 623 4.52 44.19 -0.77
CA SER A 623 3.66 43.27 -1.52
C SER A 623 2.30 43.88 -1.75
N HIS A 624 2.08 44.46 -2.93
CA HIS A 624 0.73 44.85 -3.40
C HIS A 624 0.02 43.61 -3.97
N PRO A 625 -1.24 43.34 -3.57
CA PRO A 625 -2.07 42.35 -4.26
C PRO A 625 -2.30 42.79 -5.72
N ARG A 626 -2.38 41.84 -6.64
CA ARG A 626 -2.77 42.07 -8.03
C ARG A 626 -4.21 42.50 -8.13
#